data_511a6fe52ccbededd8817b72f1c4fbf8
#
_entry.id   511a6fe52ccbededd8817b72f1c4fbf8
#
_cell.length_a   1.000
_cell.length_b   1.000
_cell.length_c   1.000
_cell.angle_alpha   90.00
_cell.angle_beta   90.00
_cell.angle_gamma   90.00
#
_symmetry.space_group_name_H-M   'P 1'
#
loop_
_entity.id
_entity.type
_entity.pdbx_description
1 polymer ?
#
loop_
_entity_poly.entity_id
_entity_poly.type
_entity_poly.pdbx_seq_one_letter_code
_entity_poly.pdbx_strand_id
1 'polypeptide(L)'
;KEQNEGLRQKSVATIFLWASLSAFISCAMGWALSQTGEYDEDTLFFHQWLGISTGVISAALAYMAKFWSDEKTMMKLFKPVLWVSLVLITITGHLGGNLTHGSDYLTAYLPQPIRGWVGMEARAEAAEGGAIIPKIDNIQQAIVYQQLVQPVLKQKCWSCHNAEKQKGKLR
;
A
#
# COMPACT_ATOMS: atom_id res chain seq x y z
N LYS A 1 -38.48 3.74 -15.21
CA LYS A 1 -37.62 4.44 -14.22
C LYS A 1 -37.32 3.50 -13.05
N GLU A 2 -38.38 2.89 -12.46
CA GLU A 2 -38.26 1.94 -11.33
C GLU A 2 -37.43 0.68 -11.69
N GLN A 3 -37.60 0.13 -12.88
CA GLN A 3 -36.81 -1.02 -13.33
C GLN A 3 -35.30 -0.73 -13.38
N ASN A 4 -34.92 0.45 -13.83
CA ASN A 4 -33.50 0.88 -13.86
C ASN A 4 -32.92 1.11 -12.46
N GLU A 5 -33.72 1.59 -11.52
CA GLU A 5 -33.31 1.75 -10.12
C GLU A 5 -33.09 0.41 -9.44
N GLY A 6 -33.98 -0.55 -9.63
CA GLY A 6 -33.82 -1.91 -9.10
C GLY A 6 -32.60 -2.65 -9.68
N LEU A 7 -32.34 -2.48 -10.98
CA LEU A 7 -31.14 -3.05 -11.61
C LEU A 7 -29.85 -2.44 -11.05
N ARG A 8 -29.81 -1.12 -10.92
CA ARG A 8 -28.66 -0.39 -10.33
C ARG A 8 -28.39 -0.84 -8.90
N GLN A 9 -29.43 -0.96 -8.08
CA GLN A 9 -29.34 -1.43 -6.70
C GLN A 9 -28.73 -2.83 -6.62
N LYS A 10 -29.23 -3.77 -7.40
CA LYS A 10 -28.69 -5.13 -7.46
C LYS A 10 -27.23 -5.14 -7.91
N SER A 11 -26.87 -4.37 -8.93
CA SER A 11 -25.50 -4.30 -9.44
C SER A 11 -24.56 -3.76 -8.39
N VAL A 12 -24.93 -2.67 -7.69
CA VAL A 12 -24.11 -2.09 -6.62
C VAL A 12 -23.94 -3.07 -5.46
N ALA A 13 -25.02 -3.70 -5.01
CA ALA A 13 -24.97 -4.72 -3.94
C ALA A 13 -24.06 -5.90 -4.32
N THR A 14 -24.14 -6.36 -5.56
CA THR A 14 -23.31 -7.47 -6.06
C THR A 14 -21.82 -7.08 -6.11
N ILE A 15 -21.50 -5.87 -6.59
CA ILE A 15 -20.11 -5.38 -6.63
C ILE A 15 -19.51 -5.32 -5.22
N PHE A 16 -20.23 -4.75 -4.25
CA PHE A 16 -19.73 -4.70 -2.88
C PHE A 16 -19.66 -6.06 -2.19
N LEU A 17 -20.54 -6.99 -2.53
CA LEU A 17 -20.45 -8.36 -2.04
C LEU A 17 -19.14 -9.02 -2.53
N TRP A 18 -18.84 -8.93 -3.82
CA TRP A 18 -17.60 -9.48 -4.36
C TRP A 18 -16.37 -8.75 -3.84
N ALA A 19 -16.43 -7.41 -3.64
CA ALA A 19 -15.38 -6.65 -3.01
C ALA A 19 -15.11 -7.13 -1.58
N SER A 20 -16.16 -7.38 -0.80
CA SER A 20 -16.03 -7.92 0.56
C SER A 20 -15.40 -9.31 0.57
N LEU A 21 -15.88 -10.23 -0.27
CA LEU A 21 -15.33 -11.59 -0.37
C LEU A 21 -13.85 -11.58 -0.75
N SER A 22 -13.48 -10.79 -1.75
CA SER A 22 -12.08 -10.65 -2.17
C SER A 22 -11.22 -10.02 -1.09
N ALA A 23 -11.73 -9.05 -0.33
CA ALA A 23 -11.02 -8.45 0.79
C ALA A 23 -10.72 -9.48 1.90
N PHE A 24 -11.69 -10.32 2.28
CA PHE A 24 -11.46 -11.36 3.27
C PHE A 24 -10.49 -12.45 2.80
N ILE A 25 -10.56 -12.84 1.52
CA ILE A 25 -9.58 -13.77 0.93
C ILE A 25 -8.18 -13.14 0.98
N SER A 26 -8.05 -11.85 0.60
CA SER A 26 -6.79 -11.12 0.66
C SER A 26 -6.25 -11.00 2.10
N CYS A 27 -7.13 -10.78 3.10
CA CYS A 27 -6.75 -10.77 4.51
C CYS A 27 -6.20 -12.13 4.96
N ALA A 28 -6.86 -13.23 4.58
CA ALA A 28 -6.41 -14.59 4.91
C ALA A 28 -5.04 -14.90 4.29
N MET A 29 -4.85 -14.55 3.01
CA MET A 29 -3.56 -14.72 2.32
C MET A 29 -2.47 -13.81 2.91
N GLY A 30 -2.81 -12.55 3.23
CA GLY A 30 -1.91 -11.60 3.88
C GLY A 30 -1.49 -12.07 5.26
N TRP A 31 -2.40 -12.64 6.04
CA TRP A 31 -2.09 -13.24 7.34
C TRP A 31 -1.13 -14.43 7.19
N ALA A 32 -1.37 -15.34 6.25
CA ALA A 32 -0.46 -16.45 5.98
C ALA A 32 0.94 -15.95 5.58
N LEU A 33 1.01 -14.91 4.72
CA LEU A 33 2.27 -14.32 4.30
C LEU A 33 3.00 -13.64 5.46
N SER A 34 2.30 -13.00 6.39
CA SER A 34 2.89 -12.33 7.55
C SER A 34 3.65 -13.29 8.48
N GLN A 35 3.31 -14.59 8.45
CA GLN A 35 4.01 -15.61 9.24
C GLN A 35 5.39 -16.00 8.67
N THR A 36 5.67 -15.65 7.42
CA THR A 36 6.88 -16.08 6.71
C THR A 36 7.92 -14.99 6.52
N GLY A 37 7.55 -13.72 6.75
CA GLY A 37 8.39 -12.55 6.50
C GLY A 37 8.72 -11.78 7.78
N GLU A 38 9.84 -11.06 7.76
CA GLU A 38 10.16 -10.04 8.75
C GLU A 38 9.58 -8.71 8.28
N TYR A 39 8.50 -8.29 8.94
CA TYR A 39 7.83 -7.02 8.67
C TYR A 39 7.95 -6.11 9.89
N ASP A 40 7.86 -4.81 9.66
CA ASP A 40 7.68 -3.84 10.73
C ASP A 40 6.36 -4.13 11.46
N GLU A 41 6.43 -4.43 12.76
CA GLU A 41 5.29 -4.91 13.55
C GLU A 41 4.16 -3.90 13.61
N ASP A 42 4.47 -2.61 13.79
CA ASP A 42 3.46 -1.57 13.90
C ASP A 42 2.73 -1.36 12.55
N THR A 43 3.49 -1.25 11.46
CA THR A 43 2.92 -1.10 10.11
C THR A 43 2.08 -2.31 9.73
N LEU A 44 2.53 -3.53 10.07
CA LEU A 44 1.80 -4.77 9.82
C LEU A 44 0.49 -4.82 10.62
N PHE A 45 0.54 -4.45 11.90
CA PHE A 45 -0.64 -4.39 12.76
C PHE A 45 -1.72 -3.46 12.18
N PHE A 46 -1.35 -2.22 11.86
CA PHE A 46 -2.30 -1.28 11.28
C PHE A 46 -2.81 -1.73 9.90
N HIS A 47 -1.95 -2.25 9.05
CA HIS A 47 -2.36 -2.77 7.73
C HIS A 47 -3.37 -3.91 7.85
N GLN A 48 -3.16 -4.85 8.76
CA GLN A 48 -4.06 -5.98 8.99
C GLN A 48 -5.44 -5.52 9.48
N TRP A 49 -5.49 -4.68 10.52
CA TRP A 49 -6.75 -4.22 11.09
C TRP A 49 -7.55 -3.32 10.14
N LEU A 50 -6.88 -2.43 9.42
CA LEU A 50 -7.53 -1.60 8.40
C LEU A 50 -8.00 -2.44 7.20
N GLY A 51 -7.26 -3.48 6.82
CA GLY A 51 -7.68 -4.43 5.78
C GLY A 51 -8.96 -5.18 6.18
N ILE A 52 -9.01 -5.73 7.40
CA ILE A 52 -10.21 -6.38 7.94
C ILE A 52 -11.39 -5.39 7.98
N SER A 53 -11.15 -4.17 8.49
CA SER A 53 -12.17 -3.11 8.55
C SER A 53 -12.72 -2.77 7.15
N THR A 54 -11.87 -2.72 6.14
CA THR A 54 -12.28 -2.51 4.75
C THR A 54 -13.19 -3.62 4.25
N GLY A 55 -12.89 -4.88 4.57
CA GLY A 55 -13.75 -6.03 4.26
C GLY A 55 -15.12 -5.94 4.93
N VAL A 56 -15.15 -5.61 6.22
CA VAL A 56 -16.40 -5.44 7.00
C VAL A 56 -17.24 -4.29 6.46
N ILE A 57 -16.63 -3.14 6.17
CA ILE A 57 -17.34 -1.98 5.62
C ILE A 57 -17.87 -2.28 4.22
N SER A 58 -17.13 -3.02 3.39
CA SER A 58 -17.61 -3.45 2.08
C SER A 58 -18.83 -4.37 2.19
N ALA A 59 -18.85 -5.27 3.19
CA ALA A 59 -20.04 -6.10 3.48
C ALA A 59 -21.23 -5.24 3.95
N ALA A 60 -20.99 -4.25 4.80
CA ALA A 60 -22.02 -3.31 5.24
C ALA A 60 -22.58 -2.50 4.05
N LEU A 61 -21.73 -2.04 3.12
CA LEU A 61 -22.16 -1.35 1.91
C LEU A 61 -22.97 -2.25 0.99
N ALA A 62 -22.61 -3.55 0.87
CA ALA A 62 -23.40 -4.53 0.13
C ALA A 62 -24.81 -4.70 0.72
N TYR A 63 -24.86 -4.83 2.07
CA TYR A 63 -26.13 -4.91 2.79
C TYR A 63 -26.98 -3.66 2.61
N MET A 64 -26.39 -2.47 2.84
CA MET A 64 -27.09 -1.20 2.66
C MET A 64 -27.60 -1.03 1.22
N ALA A 65 -26.78 -1.36 0.22
CA ALA A 65 -27.20 -1.30 -1.18
C ALA A 65 -28.36 -2.23 -1.48
N LYS A 66 -28.41 -3.42 -0.87
CA LYS A 66 -29.49 -4.39 -1.06
C LYS A 66 -30.83 -3.87 -0.52
N PHE A 67 -30.83 -3.10 0.57
CA PHE A 67 -32.05 -2.66 1.27
C PHE A 67 -32.32 -1.15 1.19
N TRP A 68 -31.60 -0.38 0.38
CA TRP A 68 -31.75 1.08 0.33
C TRP A 68 -33.08 1.58 -0.22
N SER A 69 -33.78 0.76 -1.03
CA SER A 69 -35.11 1.08 -1.57
C SER A 69 -36.20 1.02 -0.49
N ASP A 70 -36.00 0.17 0.51
CA ASP A 70 -36.98 -0.10 1.54
C ASP A 70 -36.83 0.86 2.73
N GLU A 71 -35.61 1.39 2.94
CA GLU A 71 -35.31 2.30 4.02
C GLU A 71 -34.56 3.56 3.56
N LYS A 72 -35.20 4.71 3.68
CA LYS A 72 -34.57 6.02 3.35
C LYS A 72 -33.31 6.30 4.15
N THR A 73 -33.19 5.75 5.36
CA THR A 73 -32.02 5.88 6.24
C THR A 73 -30.81 5.19 5.63
N MET A 74 -30.99 4.00 5.03
CA MET A 74 -29.89 3.26 4.37
C MET A 74 -29.29 4.06 3.23
N MET A 75 -30.14 4.72 2.42
CA MET A 75 -29.65 5.55 1.33
C MET A 75 -28.90 6.80 1.80
N LYS A 76 -29.30 7.40 2.93
CA LYS A 76 -28.62 8.56 3.50
C LYS A 76 -27.24 8.21 4.07
N LEU A 77 -27.12 7.05 4.70
CA LEU A 77 -25.88 6.58 5.30
C LEU A 77 -24.89 5.97 4.28
N PHE A 78 -25.40 5.49 3.16
CA PHE A 78 -24.58 4.83 2.12
C PHE A 78 -23.42 5.73 1.64
N LYS A 79 -23.70 6.99 1.32
CA LYS A 79 -22.67 7.92 0.81
C LYS A 79 -21.55 8.18 1.81
N PRO A 80 -21.82 8.56 3.07
CA PRO A 80 -20.74 8.79 4.05
C PRO A 80 -19.95 7.51 4.33
N VAL A 81 -20.60 6.34 4.42
CA VAL A 81 -19.90 5.06 4.62
C VAL A 81 -19.02 4.73 3.42
N LEU A 82 -19.46 5.02 2.19
CA LEU A 82 -18.66 4.88 0.98
C LEU A 82 -17.40 5.77 1.04
N TRP A 83 -17.53 7.03 1.45
CA TRP A 83 -16.37 7.93 1.59
C TRP A 83 -15.38 7.43 2.64
N VAL A 84 -15.87 6.94 3.79
CA VAL A 84 -15.02 6.30 4.81
C VAL A 84 -14.30 5.09 4.23
N SER A 85 -14.99 4.24 3.45
CA SER A 85 -14.38 3.09 2.78
C SER A 85 -13.27 3.50 1.81
N LEU A 86 -13.45 4.58 1.04
CA LEU A 86 -12.42 5.09 0.13
C LEU A 86 -11.18 5.56 0.88
N VAL A 87 -11.34 6.27 1.99
CA VAL A 87 -10.21 6.70 2.83
C VAL A 87 -9.49 5.50 3.42
N LEU A 88 -10.23 4.54 3.96
CA LEU A 88 -9.65 3.32 4.56
C LEU A 88 -8.86 2.51 3.54
N ILE A 89 -9.38 2.27 2.35
CA ILE A 89 -8.67 1.48 1.33
C ILE A 89 -7.41 2.21 0.85
N THR A 90 -7.44 3.54 0.78
CA THR A 90 -6.26 4.34 0.42
C THR A 90 -5.16 4.21 1.48
N ILE A 91 -5.51 4.34 2.76
CA ILE A 91 -4.55 4.20 3.86
C ILE A 91 -4.02 2.76 3.91
N THR A 92 -4.90 1.76 3.81
CA THR A 92 -4.52 0.34 3.82
C THR A 92 -3.58 0.01 2.67
N GLY A 93 -3.85 0.52 1.47
CA GLY A 93 -2.99 0.35 0.30
C GLY A 93 -1.62 1.00 0.48
N HIS A 94 -1.56 2.21 1.07
CA HIS A 94 -0.31 2.88 1.39
C HIS A 94 0.54 2.08 2.39
N LEU A 95 -0.07 1.60 3.47
CA LEU A 95 0.63 0.77 4.46
C LEU A 95 1.13 -0.55 3.85
N GLY A 96 0.33 -1.19 2.99
CA GLY A 96 0.76 -2.39 2.25
C GLY A 96 1.94 -2.14 1.32
N GLY A 97 1.95 -0.99 0.64
CA GLY A 97 3.09 -0.54 -0.15
C GLY A 97 4.35 -0.37 0.69
N ASN A 98 4.22 0.24 1.88
CA ASN A 98 5.34 0.43 2.81
C ASN A 98 5.91 -0.90 3.32
N LEU A 99 5.07 -1.89 3.58
CA LEU A 99 5.51 -3.23 4.01
C LEU A 99 6.34 -3.95 2.95
N THR A 100 6.04 -3.73 1.66
CA THR A 100 6.69 -4.45 0.55
C THR A 100 7.87 -3.69 -0.05
N HIS A 101 7.78 -2.37 -0.14
CA HIS A 101 8.74 -1.53 -0.85
C HIS A 101 9.52 -0.56 0.06
N GLY A 102 9.17 -0.49 1.35
CA GLY A 102 9.74 0.45 2.32
C GLY A 102 8.92 1.75 2.43
N SER A 103 9.12 2.46 3.56
CA SER A 103 8.32 3.64 3.94
C SER A 103 8.37 4.80 2.95
N ASP A 104 9.43 4.89 2.16
CA ASP A 104 9.65 6.00 1.24
C ASP A 104 9.19 5.71 -0.21
N TYR A 105 8.61 4.55 -0.47
CA TYR A 105 8.33 4.09 -1.83
C TYR A 105 7.50 5.10 -2.65
N LEU A 106 6.38 5.55 -2.11
CA LEU A 106 5.49 6.48 -2.83
C LEU A 106 5.98 7.94 -2.75
N THR A 107 6.80 8.26 -1.77
CA THR A 107 7.21 9.63 -1.45
C THR A 107 8.60 9.97 -1.94
N ALA A 108 9.38 8.97 -2.34
CA ALA A 108 10.76 9.14 -2.82
C ALA A 108 10.87 10.10 -4.03
N TYR A 109 9.83 10.14 -4.87
CA TYR A 109 9.80 10.92 -6.10
C TYR A 109 8.89 12.15 -6.03
N LEU A 110 8.34 12.48 -4.85
CA LEU A 110 7.53 13.69 -4.70
C LEU A 110 8.39 14.95 -4.88
N PRO A 111 7.89 15.96 -5.65
CA PRO A 111 8.55 17.26 -5.75
C PRO A 111 8.73 17.91 -4.37
N GLN A 112 9.84 18.64 -4.18
CA GLN A 112 10.21 19.28 -2.91
C GLN A 112 9.06 20.03 -2.22
N PRO A 113 8.25 20.88 -2.88
CA PRO A 113 7.19 21.61 -2.19
C PRO A 113 6.17 20.68 -1.54
N ILE A 114 5.83 19.55 -2.19
CA ILE A 114 4.84 18.59 -1.67
C ILE A 114 5.43 17.78 -0.50
N ARG A 115 6.71 17.42 -0.57
CA ARG A 115 7.42 16.73 0.52
C ARG A 115 7.43 17.55 1.81
N GLY A 116 7.69 18.84 1.72
CA GLY A 116 7.64 19.74 2.86
C GLY A 116 6.24 19.83 3.50
N TRP A 117 5.18 19.78 2.70
CA TRP A 117 3.80 19.78 3.20
C TRP A 117 3.43 18.49 3.95
N VAL A 118 4.01 17.36 3.56
CA VAL A 118 3.76 16.07 4.19
C VAL A 118 4.67 15.83 5.41
N GLY A 119 5.49 16.83 5.78
CA GLY A 119 6.37 16.75 6.95
C GLY A 119 7.59 15.83 6.76
N MET A 120 7.92 15.51 5.52
CA MET A 120 9.11 14.71 5.21
C MET A 120 10.32 15.62 5.09
N GLU A 121 11.34 15.31 5.89
CA GLU A 121 12.63 16.02 5.79
C GLU A 121 13.20 15.95 4.37
N ALA A 122 13.84 17.03 3.96
CA ALA A 122 14.54 17.07 2.69
C ALA A 122 15.53 15.88 2.66
N ARG A 123 15.25 14.89 1.81
CA ARG A 123 16.23 13.82 1.57
C ARG A 123 17.49 14.48 1.07
N ALA A 124 18.55 14.45 1.88
CA ALA A 124 19.86 14.90 1.43
C ALA A 124 20.15 14.23 0.09
N GLU A 125 20.24 15.03 -0.95
CA GLU A 125 20.74 14.85 -2.33
C GLU A 125 20.92 13.44 -2.97
N ALA A 126 20.49 12.36 -2.30
CA ALA A 126 20.59 10.99 -2.83
C ALA A 126 19.50 10.62 -3.84
N ALA A 127 18.59 11.55 -4.19
CA ALA A 127 17.45 11.30 -5.07
C ALA A 127 17.56 11.93 -6.46
N GLU A 128 18.66 12.57 -6.79
CA GLU A 128 18.95 12.86 -8.18
C GLU A 128 19.56 11.61 -8.82
N GLY A 129 18.70 10.86 -9.45
CA GLY A 129 18.94 9.87 -10.50
C GLY A 129 20.13 8.94 -10.29
N GLY A 130 19.90 7.66 -10.23
CA GLY A 130 20.93 6.66 -10.44
C GLY A 130 21.99 6.58 -9.32
N ALA A 131 22.46 5.37 -9.02
CA ALA A 131 23.64 5.21 -8.18
C ALA A 131 24.70 6.22 -8.64
N ILE A 132 25.21 7.06 -7.73
CA ILE A 132 26.40 7.85 -8.02
C ILE A 132 27.51 6.82 -8.23
N ILE A 133 27.62 6.35 -9.47
CA ILE A 133 28.75 5.57 -9.90
C ILE A 133 29.88 6.59 -9.96
N PRO A 134 30.89 6.47 -9.09
CA PRO A 134 32.01 7.41 -9.12
C PRO A 134 32.56 7.38 -10.53
N LYS A 135 32.82 8.57 -11.09
CA LYS A 135 33.42 8.67 -12.42
C LYS A 135 34.72 7.87 -12.44
N ILE A 136 34.72 6.78 -13.17
CA ILE A 136 35.87 5.90 -13.28
C ILE A 136 36.70 6.42 -14.43
N ASP A 137 37.79 7.08 -14.14
CA ASP A 137 38.69 7.64 -15.17
C ASP A 137 39.44 6.53 -15.93
N ASN A 138 39.68 5.39 -15.32
CA ASN A 138 40.29 4.24 -15.95
C ASN A 138 39.61 2.93 -15.54
N ILE A 139 38.82 2.34 -16.45
CA ILE A 139 38.08 1.09 -16.22
C ILE A 139 39.01 -0.10 -15.93
N GLN A 140 40.22 -0.12 -16.46
CA GLN A 140 41.17 -1.21 -16.28
C GLN A 140 41.79 -1.24 -14.87
N GLN A 141 41.74 -0.12 -14.18
CA GLN A 141 42.22 0.00 -12.78
C GLN A 141 41.06 0.00 -11.78
N ALA A 142 39.83 -0.06 -12.25
CA ALA A 142 38.63 -0.02 -11.42
C ALA A 142 38.52 -1.31 -10.58
N ILE A 143 38.33 -1.16 -9.28
CA ILE A 143 37.92 -2.26 -8.41
C ILE A 143 36.43 -2.47 -8.63
N VAL A 144 36.10 -3.39 -9.55
CA VAL A 144 34.74 -3.63 -10.04
C VAL A 144 33.71 -3.74 -8.93
N TYR A 145 34.01 -4.48 -7.87
CA TYR A 145 33.10 -4.63 -6.76
C TYR A 145 32.83 -3.30 -6.04
N GLN A 146 33.86 -2.59 -5.62
CA GLN A 146 33.73 -1.39 -4.80
C GLN A 146 33.18 -0.19 -5.59
N GLN A 147 33.54 -0.07 -6.84
CA GLN A 147 33.25 1.11 -7.65
C GLN A 147 31.99 0.96 -8.54
N LEU A 148 31.63 -0.26 -8.94
CA LEU A 148 30.49 -0.51 -9.80
C LEU A 148 29.37 -1.28 -9.09
N VAL A 149 29.68 -2.37 -8.42
CA VAL A 149 28.67 -3.28 -7.85
C VAL A 149 28.16 -2.77 -6.50
N GLN A 150 29.05 -2.42 -5.59
CA GLN A 150 28.70 -2.01 -4.24
C GLN A 150 27.77 -0.77 -4.18
N PRO A 151 27.95 0.29 -4.97
CA PRO A 151 27.02 1.43 -5.00
C PRO A 151 25.61 1.02 -5.40
N VAL A 152 25.48 0.12 -6.37
CA VAL A 152 24.17 -0.41 -6.82
C VAL A 152 23.52 -1.24 -5.70
N LEU A 153 24.28 -2.12 -5.05
CA LEU A 153 23.77 -2.91 -3.92
C LEU A 153 23.34 -2.04 -2.76
N LYS A 154 24.14 -1.02 -2.41
CA LYS A 154 23.79 -0.04 -1.37
C LYS A 154 22.46 0.66 -1.66
N GLN A 155 22.27 1.07 -2.89
CA GLN A 155 21.09 1.84 -3.28
C GLN A 155 19.84 0.97 -3.42
N LYS A 156 19.97 -0.23 -3.97
CA LYS A 156 18.82 -1.05 -4.38
C LYS A 156 18.51 -2.20 -3.43
N CYS A 157 19.51 -2.72 -2.73
CA CYS A 157 19.37 -3.96 -1.96
C CYS A 157 19.52 -3.75 -0.44
N TRP A 158 20.42 -2.85 0.00
CA TRP A 158 20.71 -2.70 1.42
C TRP A 158 19.61 -2.04 2.25
N SER A 159 18.63 -1.42 1.63
CA SER A 159 17.42 -0.95 2.33
C SER A 159 16.59 -2.09 2.93
N CYS A 160 16.68 -3.29 2.34
CA CYS A 160 15.98 -4.49 2.78
C CYS A 160 16.91 -5.62 3.26
N HIS A 161 18.19 -5.57 2.89
CA HIS A 161 19.19 -6.59 3.19
C HIS A 161 20.41 -5.96 3.84
N ASN A 162 20.42 -5.87 5.17
CA ASN A 162 21.55 -5.33 5.97
C ASN A 162 21.65 -6.06 7.30
N ALA A 163 22.53 -5.62 8.18
CA ALA A 163 22.73 -6.26 9.47
C ALA A 163 21.50 -6.27 10.37
N GLU A 164 20.59 -5.30 10.20
CA GLU A 164 19.39 -5.11 11.00
C GLU A 164 18.14 -5.71 10.31
N LYS A 165 18.10 -5.66 8.98
CA LYS A 165 16.99 -6.18 8.16
C LYS A 165 17.49 -7.31 7.27
N GLN A 166 16.93 -8.51 7.48
CA GLN A 166 17.35 -9.72 6.76
C GLN A 166 16.15 -10.35 6.03
N LYS A 167 15.44 -9.55 5.19
CA LYS A 167 14.33 -10.08 4.40
C LYS A 167 14.76 -11.31 3.60
N GLY A 168 14.01 -12.40 3.74
CA GLY A 168 14.31 -13.67 3.07
C GLY A 168 15.56 -14.38 3.61
N LYS A 169 16.01 -14.07 4.83
CA LYS A 169 17.23 -14.65 5.45
C LYS A 169 18.52 -14.38 4.66
N LEU A 170 18.51 -13.37 3.80
CA LEU A 170 19.68 -12.89 3.07
C LEU A 170 20.35 -11.74 3.83
N ARG A 171 21.62 -11.90 4.15
CA ARG A 171 22.48 -10.92 4.84
C ARG A 171 23.26 -10.09 3.84
#